data_eb8c7c4c603c607ca69d01606a341b55
#
_entry.id   eb8c7c4c603c607ca69d01606a341b55
#
_cell.length_a   1.000
_cell.length_b   1.000
_cell.length_c   1.000
_cell.angle_alpha   90.00
_cell.angle_beta   90.00
_cell.angle_gamma   90.00
#
_symmetry.space_group_name_H-M   'P 1'
#
loop_
_entity.id
_entity.type
_entity.pdbx_description
1 polymer ?
#
loop_
_entity_poly.entity_id
_entity_poly.type
_entity_poly.pdbx_seq_one_letter_code
_entity_poly.pdbx_strand_id
1 'polypeptide(L)'
;MPPDVAVREHWLLVNAHNAAEEEHALTALARPEVQGLLLFSAEGFDAWTDFRARYELVIAAGGAVEDEQGRLLVIHRRGHWDLPKGKLDEGETSEVAAVREVQEECGLRALRIVEALPCTWHTYTEKGREKLKRTDWYRMRASSTEPLVAQHEEDIDEARWATREELSAIIAGSYPSLRVVFEAWLHAGRHV
;
A
#
# COMPACT_ATOMS: atom_id res chain seq x y z
N MET A 1 -11.24 22.41 5.87
CA MET A 1 -11.21 21.23 4.98
C MET A 1 -9.96 21.32 4.13
N PRO A 2 -9.15 20.26 3.99
CA PRO A 2 -8.09 20.24 2.99
C PRO A 2 -8.73 20.42 1.60
N PRO A 3 -8.13 21.22 0.71
CA PRO A 3 -8.78 21.69 -0.53
C PRO A 3 -9.04 20.63 -1.61
N ASP A 4 -8.55 19.39 -1.46
CA ASP A 4 -8.58 18.38 -2.53
C ASP A 4 -9.25 17.04 -2.16
N VAL A 5 -10.03 16.98 -1.10
CA VAL A 5 -10.72 15.74 -0.74
C VAL A 5 -12.08 15.71 -1.43
N ALA A 6 -12.16 15.03 -2.57
CA ALA A 6 -13.44 14.74 -3.22
C ALA A 6 -14.26 13.80 -2.32
N VAL A 7 -15.37 14.33 -1.77
CA VAL A 7 -16.35 13.52 -1.05
C VAL A 7 -17.01 12.59 -2.07
N ARG A 8 -16.83 11.29 -1.87
CA ARG A 8 -17.47 10.26 -2.71
C ARG A 8 -18.83 9.89 -2.12
N GLU A 9 -19.75 9.50 -2.98
CA GLU A 9 -21.02 8.91 -2.57
C GLU A 9 -20.73 7.70 -1.63
N HIS A 10 -21.51 7.55 -0.56
CA HIS A 10 -21.31 6.52 0.48
C HIS A 10 -20.09 6.70 1.40
N TRP A 11 -19.47 7.87 1.42
CA TRP A 11 -18.43 8.21 2.39
C TRP A 11 -18.99 9.02 3.55
N LEU A 12 -18.54 8.70 4.77
CA LEU A 12 -18.84 9.47 5.97
C LEU A 12 -17.78 10.54 6.18
N LEU A 13 -18.25 11.74 6.57
CA LEU A 13 -17.38 12.82 7.05
C LEU A 13 -17.68 13.03 8.53
N VAL A 14 -16.67 12.85 9.37
CA VAL A 14 -16.81 13.02 10.82
C VAL A 14 -15.71 13.93 11.34
N ASN A 15 -16.08 14.92 12.14
CA ASN A 15 -15.16 15.76 12.89
C ASN A 15 -15.19 15.27 14.34
N ALA A 16 -14.22 14.46 14.74
CA ALA A 16 -14.16 13.88 16.07
C ALA A 16 -13.53 14.84 17.08
N HIS A 17 -14.18 14.99 18.22
CA HIS A 17 -13.75 15.84 19.34
C HIS A 17 -13.13 15.03 20.48
N ASN A 18 -13.30 13.71 20.45
CA ASN A 18 -12.80 12.77 21.46
C ASN A 18 -12.75 11.34 20.93
N ALA A 19 -12.10 10.46 21.67
CA ALA A 19 -11.93 9.05 21.32
C ALA A 19 -13.24 8.28 21.15
N ALA A 20 -14.31 8.63 21.88
CA ALA A 20 -15.58 7.94 21.75
C ALA A 20 -16.30 8.26 20.42
N GLU A 21 -16.22 9.51 19.96
CA GLU A 21 -16.74 9.91 18.66
C GLU A 21 -15.93 9.29 17.51
N GLU A 22 -14.61 9.23 17.66
CA GLU A 22 -13.74 8.53 16.72
C GLU A 22 -14.09 7.04 16.62
N GLU A 23 -14.22 6.34 17.74
CA GLU A 23 -14.56 4.91 17.77
C GLU A 23 -15.94 4.65 17.15
N HIS A 24 -16.92 5.53 17.44
CA HIS A 24 -18.23 5.44 16.82
C HIS A 24 -18.15 5.60 15.30
N ALA A 25 -17.34 6.54 14.80
CA ALA A 25 -17.14 6.75 13.38
C ALA A 25 -16.44 5.54 12.72
N LEU A 26 -15.41 4.99 13.36
CA LEU A 26 -14.70 3.80 12.87
C LEU A 26 -15.62 2.57 12.83
N THR A 27 -16.49 2.39 13.83
CA THR A 27 -17.47 1.30 13.85
C THR A 27 -18.45 1.38 12.67
N ALA A 28 -18.72 2.58 12.17
CA ALA A 28 -19.58 2.76 11.01
C ALA A 28 -19.00 2.19 9.71
N LEU A 29 -17.68 2.00 9.61
CA LEU A 29 -17.04 1.33 8.46
C LEU A 29 -17.46 -0.14 8.31
N ALA A 30 -17.97 -0.78 9.36
CA ALA A 30 -18.50 -2.14 9.28
C ALA A 30 -19.88 -2.23 8.59
N ARG A 31 -20.52 -1.12 8.29
CA ARG A 31 -21.82 -1.08 7.61
C ARG A 31 -21.63 -1.28 6.11
N PRO A 32 -22.39 -2.19 5.47
CA PRO A 32 -22.20 -2.50 4.04
C PRO A 32 -22.33 -1.31 3.09
N GLU A 33 -23.15 -0.31 3.47
CA GLU A 33 -23.37 0.90 2.68
C GLU A 33 -22.25 1.93 2.80
N VAL A 34 -21.33 1.79 3.78
CA VAL A 34 -20.24 2.73 4.01
C VAL A 34 -18.98 2.27 3.29
N GLN A 35 -18.56 3.01 2.29
CA GLN A 35 -17.38 2.70 1.49
C GLN A 35 -16.10 3.37 2.00
N GLY A 36 -16.21 4.36 2.88
CA GLY A 36 -15.08 5.04 3.46
C GLY A 36 -15.47 6.07 4.52
N LEU A 37 -14.46 6.51 5.26
CA LEU A 37 -14.60 7.51 6.31
C LEU A 37 -13.50 8.56 6.15
N LEU A 38 -13.88 9.82 6.12
CA LEU A 38 -13.00 10.96 6.31
C LEU A 38 -13.15 11.44 7.75
N LEU A 39 -12.12 11.18 8.53
CA LEU A 39 -12.07 11.57 9.92
C LEU A 39 -11.19 12.80 10.08
N PHE A 40 -11.74 13.84 10.65
CA PHE A 40 -11.04 15.08 10.96
C PHE A 40 -10.89 15.21 12.47
N SER A 41 -9.75 15.74 12.89
CA SER A 41 -9.52 16.12 14.28
C SER A 41 -10.16 17.47 14.56
N ALA A 42 -11.01 17.57 15.58
CA ALA A 42 -11.46 18.84 16.09
C ALA A 42 -10.35 19.52 16.91
N GLU A 43 -10.52 20.80 17.23
CA GLU A 43 -9.57 21.54 18.06
C GLU A 43 -9.39 20.85 19.43
N GLY A 44 -8.15 20.58 19.80
CA GLY A 44 -7.79 19.91 21.07
C GLY A 44 -7.83 18.38 21.05
N PHE A 45 -8.20 17.75 19.93
CA PHE A 45 -8.16 16.29 19.79
C PHE A 45 -7.37 15.88 18.54
N ASP A 46 -6.44 14.96 18.68
CA ASP A 46 -5.67 14.38 17.57
C ASP A 46 -6.14 12.93 17.31
N ALA A 47 -7.09 12.78 16.40
CA ALA A 47 -7.69 11.50 16.03
C ALA A 47 -6.65 10.51 15.47
N TRP A 48 -5.61 10.99 14.75
CA TRP A 48 -4.58 10.09 14.25
C TRP A 48 -3.72 9.51 15.36
N THR A 49 -3.31 10.31 16.32
CA THR A 49 -2.53 9.85 17.46
C THR A 49 -3.34 8.88 18.32
N ASP A 50 -4.61 9.16 18.58
CA ASP A 50 -5.51 8.26 19.34
C ASP A 50 -5.72 6.92 18.60
N PHE A 51 -6.06 6.96 17.31
CA PHE A 51 -6.22 5.78 16.49
C PHE A 51 -4.96 4.90 16.50
N ARG A 52 -3.81 5.50 16.25
CA ARG A 52 -2.53 4.78 16.17
C ARG A 52 -2.13 4.13 17.50
N ALA A 53 -2.46 4.74 18.63
CA ALA A 53 -2.10 4.22 19.96
C ALA A 53 -2.76 2.86 20.29
N ARG A 54 -3.78 2.45 19.54
CA ARG A 54 -4.49 1.17 19.72
C ARG A 54 -3.77 -0.02 19.07
N TYR A 55 -2.72 0.22 18.30
CA TYR A 55 -2.08 -0.79 17.46
C TYR A 55 -0.59 -0.89 17.73
N GLU A 56 -0.07 -2.11 17.58
CA GLU A 56 1.37 -2.32 17.42
C GLU A 56 1.79 -1.90 16.01
N LEU A 57 2.71 -0.92 15.91
CA LEU A 57 3.17 -0.42 14.62
C LEU A 57 4.12 -1.41 13.94
N VAL A 58 3.86 -1.71 12.69
CA VAL A 58 4.72 -2.50 11.81
C VAL A 58 5.11 -1.64 10.61
N ILE A 59 6.41 -1.51 10.36
CA ILE A 59 6.92 -0.82 9.18
C ILE A 59 7.31 -1.86 8.13
N ALA A 60 6.91 -1.58 6.90
CA ALA A 60 7.24 -2.37 5.72
C ALA A 60 7.66 -1.44 4.58
N ALA A 61 8.33 -1.99 3.58
CA ALA A 61 8.64 -1.26 2.37
C ALA A 61 8.51 -2.17 1.13
N GLY A 62 8.29 -1.56 -0.04
CA GLY A 62 8.15 -2.30 -1.27
C GLY A 62 8.30 -1.46 -2.52
N GLY A 63 8.17 -2.09 -3.68
CA GLY A 63 8.45 -1.48 -4.96
C GLY A 63 7.31 -1.58 -5.98
N ALA A 64 6.99 -0.44 -6.62
CA ALA A 64 6.31 -0.41 -7.90
C ALA A 64 7.38 -0.37 -8.99
N VAL A 65 7.76 -1.57 -9.47
CA VAL A 65 8.91 -1.77 -10.37
C VAL A 65 8.44 -1.71 -11.82
N GLU A 66 9.09 -0.87 -12.61
CA GLU A 66 8.82 -0.69 -14.05
C GLU A 66 10.01 -1.23 -14.85
N ASP A 67 9.71 -1.96 -15.92
CA ASP A 67 10.72 -2.39 -16.88
C ASP A 67 10.95 -1.35 -17.99
N GLU A 68 11.86 -1.67 -18.92
CA GLU A 68 12.18 -0.81 -20.07
C GLU A 68 11.04 -0.67 -21.08
N GLN A 69 10.00 -1.49 -20.98
CA GLN A 69 8.80 -1.44 -21.83
C GLN A 69 7.63 -0.71 -21.16
N GLY A 70 7.84 -0.18 -19.95
CA GLY A 70 6.81 0.51 -19.17
C GLY A 70 5.75 -0.42 -18.57
N ARG A 71 6.10 -1.73 -18.39
CA ARG A 71 5.25 -2.71 -17.71
C ARG A 71 5.53 -2.68 -16.21
N LEU A 72 4.52 -2.95 -15.41
CA LEU A 72 4.61 -2.98 -13.95
C LEU A 72 4.80 -4.41 -13.46
N LEU A 73 5.77 -4.63 -12.57
CA LEU A 73 5.91 -5.89 -11.85
C LEU A 73 4.76 -6.02 -10.85
N VAL A 74 4.04 -7.12 -10.94
CA VAL A 74 2.98 -7.49 -10.01
C VAL A 74 3.18 -8.90 -9.52
N ILE A 75 2.70 -9.16 -8.30
CA ILE A 75 2.66 -10.50 -7.72
C ILE A 75 1.21 -10.92 -7.48
N HIS A 76 0.92 -12.22 -7.61
CA HIS A 76 -0.34 -12.79 -7.17
C HIS A 76 -0.10 -13.54 -5.87
N ARG A 77 -0.80 -13.12 -4.80
CA ARG A 77 -0.61 -13.64 -3.45
C ARG A 77 -1.95 -13.77 -2.74
N ARG A 78 -2.24 -14.94 -2.18
CA ARG A 78 -3.47 -15.20 -1.40
C ARG A 78 -4.75 -14.81 -2.14
N GLY A 79 -4.80 -15.04 -3.44
CA GLY A 79 -5.96 -14.74 -4.28
C GLY A 79 -6.12 -13.26 -4.70
N HIS A 80 -5.12 -12.41 -4.43
CA HIS A 80 -5.13 -10.99 -4.79
C HIS A 80 -3.87 -10.60 -5.57
N TRP A 81 -4.02 -9.63 -6.47
CA TRP A 81 -2.89 -8.93 -7.03
C TRP A 81 -2.31 -7.95 -6.00
N ASP A 82 -0.98 -7.92 -5.92
CA ASP A 82 -0.22 -7.11 -4.97
C ASP A 82 1.06 -6.59 -5.63
N LEU A 83 1.77 -5.72 -4.93
CA LEU A 83 3.13 -5.30 -5.27
C LEU A 83 4.10 -5.93 -4.26
N PRO A 84 5.33 -6.29 -4.68
CA PRO A 84 6.32 -6.91 -3.80
C PRO A 84 6.70 -5.98 -2.64
N LYS A 85 6.68 -6.52 -1.41
CA LYS A 85 6.92 -5.78 -0.16
C LYS A 85 7.02 -6.69 1.06
N GLY A 86 7.84 -6.30 2.01
CA GLY A 86 7.88 -6.96 3.31
C GLY A 86 8.28 -6.07 4.46
N LYS A 87 8.50 -6.67 5.63
CA LYS A 87 8.83 -5.94 6.86
C LYS A 87 10.30 -5.49 6.81
N LEU A 88 10.59 -4.34 7.43
CA LEU A 88 11.97 -3.92 7.66
C LEU A 88 12.65 -4.85 8.67
N ASP A 89 13.89 -5.18 8.39
CA ASP A 89 14.79 -5.80 9.36
C ASP A 89 15.33 -4.75 10.35
N GLU A 90 15.88 -5.22 11.48
CA GLU A 90 16.43 -4.32 12.50
C GLU A 90 17.59 -3.48 11.95
N GLY A 91 17.45 -2.16 12.05
CA GLY A 91 18.44 -1.21 11.57
C GLY A 91 18.40 -0.93 10.07
N GLU A 92 17.47 -1.52 9.34
CA GLU A 92 17.30 -1.32 7.90
C GLU A 92 16.54 -0.02 7.60
N THR A 93 16.92 0.68 6.52
CA THR A 93 16.11 1.80 6.00
C THR A 93 15.00 1.28 5.08
N SER A 94 13.95 2.08 4.89
CA SER A 94 12.84 1.70 4.00
C SER A 94 13.30 1.46 2.56
N GLU A 95 14.28 2.23 2.07
CA GLU A 95 14.84 2.06 0.71
C GLU A 95 15.56 0.72 0.56
N VAL A 96 16.37 0.34 1.55
CA VAL A 96 17.11 -0.93 1.54
C VAL A 96 16.14 -2.09 1.62
N ALA A 97 15.17 -2.04 2.56
CA ALA A 97 14.13 -3.04 2.69
C ALA A 97 13.33 -3.22 1.40
N ALA A 98 12.92 -2.12 0.76
CA ALA A 98 12.14 -2.17 -0.48
C ALA A 98 12.90 -2.86 -1.62
N VAL A 99 14.20 -2.63 -1.75
CA VAL A 99 15.04 -3.31 -2.75
C VAL A 99 15.19 -4.79 -2.40
N ARG A 100 15.51 -5.12 -1.15
CA ARG A 100 15.68 -6.49 -0.68
C ARG A 100 14.41 -7.32 -0.90
N GLU A 101 13.25 -6.79 -0.50
CA GLU A 101 11.97 -7.49 -0.63
C GLU A 101 11.60 -7.78 -2.10
N VAL A 102 11.82 -6.81 -3.01
CA VAL A 102 11.61 -7.05 -4.44
C VAL A 102 12.56 -8.13 -4.97
N GLN A 103 13.82 -8.14 -4.50
CA GLN A 103 14.80 -9.16 -4.88
C GLN A 103 14.38 -10.55 -4.39
N GLU A 104 13.96 -10.66 -3.13
CA GLU A 104 13.55 -11.90 -2.49
C GLU A 104 12.26 -12.46 -3.09
N GLU A 105 11.22 -11.61 -3.17
CA GLU A 105 9.89 -12.03 -3.62
C GLU A 105 9.80 -12.31 -5.14
N CYS A 106 10.65 -11.65 -5.96
CA CYS A 106 10.55 -11.70 -7.42
C CYS A 106 11.82 -12.17 -8.15
N GLY A 107 12.92 -12.41 -7.45
CA GLY A 107 14.17 -12.93 -8.04
C GLY A 107 15.01 -11.90 -8.81
N LEU A 108 14.59 -10.64 -8.87
CA LEU A 108 15.35 -9.57 -9.54
C LEU A 108 16.61 -9.21 -8.75
N ARG A 109 17.69 -8.85 -9.45
CA ARG A 109 18.99 -8.51 -8.82
C ARG A 109 19.37 -7.04 -8.99
N ALA A 110 19.12 -6.49 -10.18
CA ALA A 110 19.46 -5.13 -10.51
C ALA A 110 18.24 -4.21 -10.42
N LEU A 111 18.10 -3.51 -9.30
CA LEU A 111 17.01 -2.58 -9.03
C LEU A 111 17.56 -1.18 -8.79
N ARG A 112 16.88 -0.18 -9.35
CA ARG A 112 17.19 1.23 -9.12
C ARG A 112 15.98 1.98 -8.64
N ILE A 113 16.01 2.51 -7.42
CA ILE A 113 15.00 3.44 -6.91
C ILE A 113 15.03 4.72 -7.76
N VAL A 114 13.85 5.20 -8.15
CA VAL A 114 13.66 6.45 -8.90
C VAL A 114 13.14 7.54 -7.97
N GLU A 115 12.08 7.24 -7.22
CA GLU A 115 11.41 8.19 -6.33
C GLU A 115 10.56 7.46 -5.28
N ALA A 116 10.23 8.15 -4.19
CA ALA A 116 9.25 7.67 -3.23
C ALA A 116 7.84 7.87 -3.76
N LEU A 117 6.96 6.91 -3.46
CA LEU A 117 5.52 6.96 -3.73
C LEU A 117 4.74 7.15 -2.43
N PRO A 118 3.43 7.45 -2.48
CA PRO A 118 2.61 7.54 -1.28
C PRO A 118 2.65 6.25 -0.46
N CYS A 119 2.83 6.37 0.86
CA CYS A 119 2.73 5.24 1.77
C CYS A 119 1.28 4.77 1.92
N THR A 120 1.12 3.50 2.28
CA THR A 120 -0.19 2.90 2.58
C THR A 120 -0.25 2.41 4.01
N TRP A 121 -1.48 2.35 4.54
CA TRP A 121 -1.74 1.87 5.89
C TRP A 121 -2.85 0.82 5.86
N HIS A 122 -2.72 -0.22 6.67
CA HIS A 122 -3.81 -1.17 6.93
C HIS A 122 -3.67 -1.79 8.31
N THR A 123 -4.81 -2.18 8.87
CA THR A 123 -4.88 -2.90 10.13
C THR A 123 -5.05 -4.39 9.90
N TYR A 124 -4.51 -5.21 10.79
CA TYR A 124 -4.70 -6.66 10.80
C TYR A 124 -4.42 -7.22 12.19
N THR A 125 -4.97 -8.41 12.45
CA THR A 125 -4.71 -9.13 13.69
C THR A 125 -3.67 -10.22 13.47
N GLU A 126 -2.60 -10.24 14.24
CA GLU A 126 -1.58 -11.28 14.20
C GLU A 126 -1.33 -11.80 15.61
N LYS A 127 -1.52 -13.10 15.82
CA LYS A 127 -1.32 -13.77 17.15
C LYS A 127 -2.08 -13.07 18.28
N GLY A 128 -3.31 -12.63 18.01
CA GLY A 128 -4.18 -11.95 18.97
C GLY A 128 -3.80 -10.50 19.30
N ARG A 129 -2.89 -9.89 18.53
CA ARG A 129 -2.53 -8.48 18.67
C ARG A 129 -2.99 -7.69 17.45
N GLU A 130 -3.60 -6.53 17.71
CA GLU A 130 -3.99 -5.59 16.68
C GLU A 130 -2.76 -4.84 16.18
N LYS A 131 -2.53 -4.88 14.88
CA LYS A 131 -1.38 -4.27 14.22
C LYS A 131 -1.82 -3.23 13.20
N LEU A 132 -1.06 -2.14 13.13
CA LEU A 132 -1.15 -1.13 12.09
C LEU A 132 0.13 -1.19 11.25
N LYS A 133 -0.01 -1.66 10.02
CA LYS A 133 1.12 -1.74 9.10
C LYS A 133 1.16 -0.49 8.22
N ARG A 134 2.28 0.23 8.26
CA ARG A 134 2.68 1.23 7.28
C ARG A 134 3.56 0.57 6.24
N THR A 135 3.29 0.79 4.96
CA THR A 135 4.18 0.36 3.88
C THR A 135 4.66 1.58 3.12
N ASP A 136 5.98 1.77 3.09
CA ASP A 136 6.64 2.79 2.29
C ASP A 136 6.90 2.23 0.89
N TRP A 137 6.46 2.95 -0.15
CA TRP A 137 6.53 2.50 -1.52
C TRP A 137 7.53 3.32 -2.32
N TYR A 138 8.23 2.64 -3.23
CA TYR A 138 9.19 3.28 -4.12
C TYR A 138 8.93 2.87 -5.56
N ARG A 139 8.94 3.87 -6.46
CA ARG A 139 9.05 3.60 -7.88
C ARG A 139 10.47 3.13 -8.15
N MET A 140 10.58 1.99 -8.83
CA MET A 140 11.86 1.38 -9.17
C MET A 140 11.91 1.04 -10.65
N ARG A 141 13.13 0.84 -11.15
CA ARG A 141 13.37 0.29 -12.48
C ARG A 141 14.22 -0.97 -12.41
N ALA A 142 13.87 -1.93 -13.25
CA ALA A 142 14.58 -3.17 -13.45
C ALA A 142 14.59 -3.55 -14.92
N SER A 143 15.43 -4.53 -15.30
CA SER A 143 15.42 -5.08 -16.66
C SER A 143 14.50 -6.29 -16.76
N SER A 144 13.66 -6.35 -17.77
CA SER A 144 12.83 -7.52 -18.06
C SER A 144 13.62 -8.71 -18.61
N THR A 145 14.92 -8.55 -18.86
CA THR A 145 15.79 -9.66 -19.26
C THR A 145 16.15 -10.59 -18.12
N GLU A 146 16.01 -10.13 -16.87
CA GLU A 146 16.15 -10.99 -15.70
C GLU A 146 14.91 -11.87 -15.55
N PRO A 147 15.07 -13.20 -15.33
CA PRO A 147 13.94 -14.07 -15.10
C PRO A 147 13.27 -13.75 -13.76
N LEU A 148 11.95 -13.68 -13.75
CA LEU A 148 11.18 -13.55 -12.53
C LEU A 148 11.06 -14.92 -11.85
N VAL A 149 11.25 -14.94 -10.53
CA VAL A 149 11.11 -16.13 -9.69
C VAL A 149 10.22 -15.78 -8.51
N ALA A 150 8.99 -16.30 -8.50
CA ALA A 150 8.06 -16.10 -7.38
C ALA A 150 8.53 -16.87 -6.15
N GLN A 151 8.55 -16.20 -5.00
CA GLN A 151 8.91 -16.82 -3.72
C GLN A 151 7.69 -17.52 -3.11
N HIS A 152 7.55 -18.82 -3.38
CA HIS A 152 6.38 -19.61 -2.94
C HIS A 152 6.26 -19.72 -1.42
N GLU A 153 7.37 -19.63 -0.67
CA GLU A 153 7.39 -19.65 0.79
C GLU A 153 6.66 -18.44 1.41
N GLU A 154 6.49 -17.37 0.64
CA GLU A 154 5.74 -16.16 1.00
C GLU A 154 4.30 -16.16 0.47
N ASP A 155 3.76 -17.33 0.09
CA ASP A 155 2.44 -17.49 -0.53
C ASP A 155 2.29 -16.72 -1.87
N ILE A 156 3.38 -16.51 -2.61
CA ILE A 156 3.37 -15.88 -3.93
C ILE A 156 3.23 -16.94 -4.99
N ASP A 157 2.07 -16.97 -5.66
CA ASP A 157 1.76 -17.95 -6.70
C ASP A 157 2.40 -17.57 -8.05
N GLU A 158 2.47 -16.26 -8.32
CA GLU A 158 2.92 -15.72 -9.61
C GLU A 158 3.63 -14.36 -9.41
N ALA A 159 4.72 -14.13 -10.16
CA ALA A 159 5.34 -12.83 -10.35
C ALA A 159 5.45 -12.57 -11.86
N ARG A 160 4.92 -11.45 -12.36
CA ARG A 160 4.94 -11.15 -13.78
C ARG A 160 4.96 -9.65 -14.10
N TRP A 161 5.36 -9.34 -15.31
CA TRP A 161 5.22 -8.00 -15.88
C TRP A 161 3.82 -7.81 -16.44
N ALA A 162 3.09 -6.82 -15.92
CA ALA A 162 1.75 -6.45 -16.38
C ALA A 162 1.80 -5.25 -17.32
N THR A 163 1.12 -5.33 -18.44
CA THR A 163 0.99 -4.20 -19.37
C THR A 163 0.02 -3.15 -18.83
N ARG A 164 0.04 -1.95 -19.42
CA ARG A 164 -0.88 -0.87 -19.02
C ARG A 164 -2.35 -1.23 -19.26
N GLU A 165 -2.62 -2.03 -20.28
CA GLU A 165 -3.97 -2.50 -20.62
C GLU A 165 -4.53 -3.45 -19.57
N GLU A 166 -3.66 -4.25 -18.94
CA GLU A 166 -4.05 -5.20 -17.89
C GLU A 166 -4.29 -4.52 -16.53
N LEU A 167 -3.75 -3.31 -16.30
CA LEU A 167 -3.76 -2.66 -14.99
C LEU A 167 -5.16 -2.44 -14.41
N SER A 168 -6.18 -2.19 -15.24
CA SER A 168 -7.55 -2.01 -14.74
C SER A 168 -8.07 -3.28 -14.03
N ALA A 169 -7.79 -4.45 -14.59
CA ALA A 169 -8.16 -5.74 -13.99
C ALA A 169 -7.29 -6.06 -12.76
N ILE A 170 -5.99 -5.74 -12.81
CA ILE A 170 -5.06 -5.90 -11.69
C ILE A 170 -5.50 -5.05 -10.50
N ILE A 171 -5.79 -3.76 -10.71
CA ILE A 171 -6.26 -2.85 -9.67
C ILE A 171 -7.60 -3.31 -9.08
N ALA A 172 -8.51 -3.80 -9.91
CA ALA A 172 -9.78 -4.34 -9.45
C ALA A 172 -9.63 -5.61 -8.58
N GLY A 173 -8.61 -6.42 -8.85
CA GLY A 173 -8.28 -7.64 -8.09
C GLY A 173 -7.27 -7.42 -6.97
N SER A 174 -6.84 -6.19 -6.69
CA SER A 174 -5.87 -5.84 -5.67
C SER A 174 -6.51 -5.30 -4.38
N TYR A 175 -5.72 -5.15 -3.34
CA TYR A 175 -6.16 -4.51 -2.10
C TYR A 175 -6.50 -3.03 -2.35
N PRO A 176 -7.63 -2.51 -1.81
CA PRO A 176 -8.05 -1.11 -2.01
C PRO A 176 -6.98 -0.07 -1.61
N SER A 177 -6.16 -0.39 -0.61
CA SER A 177 -5.06 0.48 -0.14
C SER A 177 -3.99 0.74 -1.20
N LEU A 178 -3.81 -0.18 -2.17
CA LEU A 178 -2.82 -0.03 -3.25
C LEU A 178 -3.25 0.93 -4.34
N ARG A 179 -4.53 1.32 -4.41
CA ARG A 179 -5.02 2.21 -5.46
C ARG A 179 -4.21 3.50 -5.57
N VAL A 180 -3.89 4.12 -4.43
CA VAL A 180 -3.10 5.36 -4.40
C VAL A 180 -1.68 5.16 -4.96
N VAL A 181 -1.10 3.97 -4.78
CA VAL A 181 0.24 3.65 -5.31
C VAL A 181 0.17 3.46 -6.82
N PHE A 182 -0.82 2.72 -7.33
CA PHE A 182 -1.03 2.56 -8.78
C PHE A 182 -1.32 3.90 -9.47
N GLU A 183 -2.16 4.74 -8.87
CA GLU A 183 -2.47 6.07 -9.40
C GLU A 183 -1.21 6.94 -9.47
N ALA A 184 -0.40 6.98 -8.40
CA ALA A 184 0.85 7.74 -8.38
C ALA A 184 1.85 7.21 -9.41
N TRP A 185 2.00 5.89 -9.55
CA TRP A 185 2.86 5.27 -10.56
C TRP A 185 2.42 5.63 -11.98
N LEU A 186 1.09 5.59 -12.26
CA LEU A 186 0.54 5.95 -13.58
C LEU A 186 0.77 7.43 -13.93
N HIS A 187 0.71 8.34 -12.94
CA HIS A 187 0.92 9.76 -13.16
C HIS A 187 2.39 10.10 -13.39
N ALA A 188 3.30 9.49 -12.65
CA ALA A 188 4.73 9.72 -12.77
C ALA A 188 5.30 9.30 -14.15
N GLY A 189 4.68 8.34 -14.83
CA GLY A 189 5.06 7.90 -16.20
C GLY A 189 4.63 8.81 -17.35
N ARG A 190 4.00 9.96 -17.09
CA ARG A 190 3.50 10.89 -18.14
C ARG A 190 4.46 12.06 -18.45
N HIS A 191 5.60 12.14 -17.76
CA HIS A 191 6.55 13.23 -17.88
C HIS A 191 7.86 12.83 -18.60
N VAL A 192 7.78 11.91 -19.57
CA VAL A 192 8.92 11.59 -20.48
C VAL A 192 8.49 11.82 -21.92
#